data_661f9a61a7e4d33245b046d4187e2708
#
_entry.id   661f9a61a7e4d33245b046d4187e2708
#
_cell.length_a   1.000
_cell.length_b   1.000
_cell.length_c   1.000
_cell.angle_alpha   90.00
_cell.angle_beta   90.00
_cell.angle_gamma   90.00
#
_symmetry.space_group_name_H-M   'P 1'
#
loop_
_entity.id
_entity.type
_entity.pdbx_description
1 polymer ?
#
loop_
_entity_poly.entity_id
_entity_poly.type
_entity_poly.pdbx_seq_one_letter_code
_entity_poly.pdbx_strand_id
1 'polypeptide(L)'
;AAKLVPAIRFVTSDTGIAAAKVSAMLEGTQHPIHIGSCIAVDHRHQSKVEDFEAALDQLFAQFGDSVARLQKLLDIHLSYPVNAMTRICKKLSLPKKAALEAIGMFEMAYGGGTATAHDVFMAMQEIPYILKSDHAPEGKMLVVEENMARALTLRWGDYDLAKAVSY
;
A
#
# COMPACT_ATOMS: atom_id res chain seq x y z
N ALA A 1 -4.59 -17.81 12.32
CA ALA A 1 -3.98 -16.63 11.67
C ALA A 1 -3.61 -17.01 10.24
N ALA A 2 -4.08 -16.24 9.25
CA ALA A 2 -3.71 -16.46 7.86
C ALA A 2 -2.20 -16.27 7.71
N LYS A 3 -1.54 -17.24 7.09
CA LYS A 3 -0.10 -17.17 6.83
C LYS A 3 0.12 -16.22 5.65
N LEU A 4 0.73 -15.06 5.92
CA LEU A 4 1.14 -14.14 4.87
C LEU A 4 2.36 -14.68 4.14
N VAL A 5 2.32 -14.70 2.83
CA VAL A 5 3.38 -15.20 1.97
C VAL A 5 4.02 -14.03 1.22
N PRO A 6 5.34 -13.89 1.24
CA PRO A 6 6.04 -12.94 0.40
C PRO A 6 5.80 -13.22 -1.08
N ALA A 7 5.47 -12.17 -1.83
CA ALA A 7 5.30 -12.25 -3.28
C ALA A 7 6.00 -11.07 -3.96
N ILE A 8 6.43 -11.29 -5.19
CA ILE A 8 7.06 -10.28 -6.02
C ILE A 8 6.20 -10.07 -7.26
N ARG A 9 5.83 -8.82 -7.52
CA ARG A 9 5.10 -8.44 -8.71
C ARG A 9 6.04 -7.82 -9.72
N PHE A 10 5.99 -8.32 -10.95
CA PHE A 10 6.69 -7.75 -12.10
C PHE A 10 5.68 -7.03 -12.98
N VAL A 11 6.01 -5.80 -13.38
CA VAL A 11 5.26 -5.04 -14.37
C VAL A 11 6.20 -4.65 -15.49
N THR A 12 5.90 -5.10 -16.70
CA THR A 12 6.62 -4.73 -17.92
C THR A 12 5.75 -3.81 -18.75
N SER A 13 6.35 -2.84 -19.43
CA SER A 13 5.64 -2.00 -20.39
C SER A 13 5.84 -2.55 -21.80
N ASP A 14 4.75 -2.76 -22.53
CA ASP A 14 4.76 -3.25 -23.92
C ASP A 14 5.25 -2.21 -24.93
N THR A 15 5.47 -0.97 -24.50
CA THR A 15 5.85 0.14 -25.40
C THR A 15 7.35 0.28 -25.64
N GLY A 16 8.17 -0.65 -25.18
CA GLY A 16 9.63 -0.68 -25.47
C GLY A 16 10.45 0.46 -24.84
N ILE A 17 9.83 1.36 -24.11
CA ILE A 17 10.46 2.55 -23.53
C ILE A 17 10.56 2.47 -22.01
N ALA A 18 9.84 1.57 -21.38
CA ALA A 18 9.74 1.54 -19.92
C ALA A 18 10.62 0.47 -19.30
N ALA A 19 11.24 0.86 -18.20
CA ALA A 19 11.86 -0.06 -17.27
C ALA A 19 10.83 -1.07 -16.72
N ALA A 20 11.24 -2.32 -16.54
CA ALA A 20 10.44 -3.24 -15.73
C ALA A 20 10.40 -2.73 -14.30
N LYS A 21 9.24 -2.79 -13.68
CA LYS A 21 9.08 -2.46 -12.26
C LYS A 21 8.87 -3.72 -11.45
N VAL A 22 9.55 -3.79 -10.33
CA VAL A 22 9.46 -4.90 -9.38
C VAL A 22 9.00 -4.34 -8.04
N SER A 23 7.96 -4.91 -7.47
CA SER A 23 7.44 -4.50 -6.16
C SER A 23 7.22 -5.69 -5.23
N ALA A 24 7.41 -5.46 -3.93
CA ALA A 24 7.16 -6.45 -2.89
C ALA A 24 5.71 -6.40 -2.42
N MET A 25 5.11 -7.57 -2.22
CA MET A 25 3.74 -7.75 -1.76
C MET A 25 3.68 -8.86 -0.72
N LEU A 26 2.62 -8.85 0.09
CA LEU A 26 2.22 -9.99 0.92
C LEU A 26 0.92 -10.58 0.40
N GLU A 27 0.91 -11.86 0.15
CA GLU A 27 -0.29 -12.62 -0.21
C GLU A 27 -0.77 -13.47 0.97
N GLY A 28 -2.00 -13.93 0.93
CA GLY A 28 -2.63 -14.76 1.95
C GLY A 28 -3.79 -14.07 2.66
N THR A 29 -4.19 -12.90 2.17
CA THR A 29 -5.42 -12.19 2.52
C THR A 29 -6.36 -12.14 1.33
N GLN A 30 -7.54 -11.55 1.51
CA GLN A 30 -8.51 -11.37 0.42
C GLN A 30 -7.91 -10.57 -0.75
N HIS A 31 -7.05 -9.59 -0.44
CA HIS A 31 -6.32 -8.80 -1.43
C HIS A 31 -4.83 -8.76 -1.09
N PRO A 32 -3.95 -8.66 -2.09
CA PRO A 32 -2.53 -8.47 -1.85
C PRO A 32 -2.25 -7.20 -1.03
N ILE A 33 -1.27 -7.27 -0.13
CA ILE A 33 -0.84 -6.13 0.69
C ILE A 33 0.40 -5.52 0.06
N HIS A 34 0.34 -4.24 -0.30
CA HIS A 34 1.46 -3.49 -0.86
C HIS A 34 2.32 -2.92 0.27
N ILE A 35 3.57 -3.36 0.36
CA ILE A 35 4.46 -3.08 1.50
C ILE A 35 5.74 -2.34 1.12
N GLY A 36 5.98 -2.08 -0.15
CA GLY A 36 7.23 -1.46 -0.58
C GLY A 36 7.11 -0.59 -1.82
N SER A 37 8.16 0.19 -2.08
CA SER A 37 8.32 0.95 -3.29
C SER A 37 8.68 0.04 -4.46
N CYS A 38 8.26 0.41 -5.67
CA CYS A 38 8.73 -0.27 -6.87
C CYS A 38 10.20 0.04 -7.13
N ILE A 39 10.93 -0.97 -7.54
CA ILE A 39 12.28 -0.83 -8.08
C ILE A 39 12.19 -0.89 -9.61
N ALA A 40 12.69 0.13 -10.28
CA ALA A 40 12.76 0.15 -11.74
C ALA A 40 14.04 -0.52 -12.21
N VAL A 41 13.90 -1.48 -13.13
CA VAL A 41 15.04 -2.11 -13.82
C VAL A 41 15.03 -1.62 -15.26
N ASP A 42 16.05 -0.88 -15.67
CA ASP A 42 16.14 -0.35 -17.03
C ASP A 42 16.51 -1.47 -18.01
N HIS A 43 15.72 -1.63 -19.04
CA HIS A 43 15.95 -2.59 -20.11
C HIS A 43 16.75 -2.01 -21.30
N ARG A 44 17.17 -0.76 -21.22
CA ARG A 44 17.96 -0.13 -22.29
C ARG A 44 19.39 -0.63 -22.22
N HIS A 45 19.79 -1.38 -23.26
CA HIS A 45 21.15 -1.84 -23.52
C HIS A 45 21.80 -2.66 -22.39
N GLN A 46 21.68 -3.98 -22.54
CA GLN A 46 22.45 -4.97 -21.74
C GLN A 46 22.42 -4.69 -20.22
N SER A 47 21.20 -4.64 -19.65
CA SER A 47 21.09 -4.80 -18.20
C SER A 47 21.68 -6.17 -17.87
N LYS A 48 22.83 -6.16 -17.24
CA LYS A 48 23.50 -7.39 -16.82
C LYS A 48 22.59 -8.11 -15.83
N VAL A 49 22.62 -9.42 -15.84
CA VAL A 49 21.98 -10.27 -14.82
C VAL A 49 22.29 -9.75 -13.41
N GLU A 50 23.50 -9.23 -13.21
CA GLU A 50 23.98 -8.59 -11.99
C GLU A 50 23.13 -7.40 -11.53
N ASP A 51 22.62 -6.57 -12.45
CA ASP A 51 21.76 -5.41 -12.11
C ASP A 51 20.38 -5.89 -11.62
N PHE A 52 19.87 -6.98 -12.19
CA PHE A 52 18.63 -7.60 -11.76
C PHE A 52 18.80 -8.28 -10.39
N GLU A 53 19.88 -9.00 -10.17
CA GLU A 53 20.21 -9.61 -8.88
C GLU A 53 20.35 -8.54 -7.78
N ALA A 54 21.05 -7.44 -8.06
CA ALA A 54 21.18 -6.32 -7.12
C ALA A 54 19.83 -5.70 -6.79
N ALA A 55 18.93 -5.54 -7.77
CA ALA A 55 17.57 -5.04 -7.55
C ALA A 55 16.75 -6.00 -6.67
N LEU A 56 16.85 -7.31 -6.88
CA LEU A 56 16.20 -8.32 -6.05
C LEU A 56 16.73 -8.30 -4.61
N ASP A 57 18.05 -8.21 -4.41
CA ASP A 57 18.66 -8.14 -3.08
C ASP A 57 18.19 -6.89 -2.32
N GLN A 58 18.10 -5.75 -2.99
CA GLN A 58 17.54 -4.53 -2.41
C GLN A 58 16.08 -4.69 -2.03
N LEU A 59 15.29 -5.37 -2.87
CA LEU A 59 13.88 -5.64 -2.60
C LEU A 59 13.71 -6.53 -1.36
N PHE A 60 14.51 -7.59 -1.24
CA PHE A 60 14.49 -8.48 -0.08
C PHE A 60 14.93 -7.78 1.21
N ALA A 61 15.92 -6.88 1.15
CA ALA A 61 16.32 -6.09 2.30
C ALA A 61 15.20 -5.15 2.78
N GLN A 62 14.49 -4.49 1.87
CA GLN A 62 13.34 -3.64 2.19
C GLN A 62 12.16 -4.44 2.73
N PHE A 63 12.00 -5.69 2.31
CA PHE A 63 10.89 -6.55 2.70
C PHE A 63 10.85 -6.78 4.21
N GLY A 64 11.96 -7.16 4.82
CA GLY A 64 12.05 -7.40 6.26
C GLY A 64 11.65 -6.18 7.09
N ASP A 65 12.11 -5.00 6.72
CA ASP A 65 11.77 -3.73 7.37
C ASP A 65 10.28 -3.40 7.22
N SER A 66 9.71 -3.62 6.06
CA SER A 66 8.30 -3.36 5.77
C SER A 66 7.39 -4.30 6.57
N VAL A 67 7.73 -5.59 6.68
CA VAL A 67 7.00 -6.55 7.51
C VAL A 67 7.07 -6.17 8.98
N ALA A 68 8.23 -5.76 9.48
CA ALA A 68 8.38 -5.30 10.86
C ALA A 68 7.53 -4.05 11.14
N ARG A 69 7.46 -3.11 10.20
CA ARG A 69 6.59 -1.93 10.31
C ARG A 69 5.12 -2.30 10.29
N LEU A 70 4.71 -3.22 9.43
CA LEU A 70 3.34 -3.73 9.40
C LEU A 70 2.95 -4.37 10.73
N GLN A 71 3.83 -5.16 11.34
CA GLN A 71 3.60 -5.76 12.65
C GLN A 71 3.46 -4.72 13.77
N LYS A 72 4.25 -3.63 13.73
CA LYS A 72 4.14 -2.53 14.69
C LYS A 72 2.79 -1.84 14.66
N LEU A 73 2.12 -1.81 13.52
CA LEU A 73 0.78 -1.23 13.41
C LEU A 73 -0.26 -1.95 14.27
N LEU A 74 -0.04 -3.21 14.62
CA LEU A 74 -0.93 -3.97 15.52
C LEU A 74 -0.96 -3.40 16.95
N ASP A 75 0.13 -2.75 17.37
CA ASP A 75 0.26 -2.17 18.72
C ASP A 75 -0.22 -0.72 18.80
N ILE A 76 -0.58 -0.12 17.66
CA ILE A 76 -1.08 1.25 17.60
C ILE A 76 -2.60 1.24 17.61
N HIS A 77 -3.17 1.59 18.77
CA HIS A 77 -4.62 1.71 18.94
C HIS A 77 -5.09 3.12 18.58
N LEU A 78 -6.16 3.20 17.80
CA LEU A 78 -6.74 4.44 17.32
C LEU A 78 -8.10 4.67 17.98
N SER A 79 -8.28 5.85 18.57
CA SER A 79 -9.57 6.26 19.16
C SER A 79 -10.55 6.77 18.10
N TYR A 80 -10.02 7.32 17.01
CA TYR A 80 -10.79 7.87 15.89
C TYR A 80 -10.35 7.28 14.55
N PRO A 81 -10.51 5.96 14.36
CA PRO A 81 -9.91 5.26 13.23
C PRO A 81 -10.40 5.74 11.85
N VAL A 82 -11.68 6.11 11.73
CA VAL A 82 -12.24 6.65 10.48
C VAL A 82 -11.63 8.02 10.15
N ASN A 83 -11.49 8.90 11.14
CA ASN A 83 -10.84 10.18 10.97
C ASN A 83 -9.35 10.03 10.61
N ALA A 84 -8.66 9.09 11.26
CA ALA A 84 -7.28 8.77 10.97
C ALA A 84 -7.12 8.26 9.52
N MET A 85 -7.96 7.33 9.10
CA MET A 85 -7.96 6.79 7.72
C MET A 85 -8.17 7.91 6.70
N THR A 86 -9.14 8.78 6.92
CA THR A 86 -9.45 9.90 6.02
C THR A 86 -8.27 10.85 5.88
N ARG A 87 -7.63 11.21 7.00
CA ARG A 87 -6.44 12.08 7.00
C ARG A 87 -5.26 11.45 6.28
N ILE A 88 -5.02 10.18 6.54
CA ILE A 88 -3.90 9.44 5.92
C ILE A 88 -4.12 9.28 4.42
N CYS A 89 -5.29 8.87 3.97
CA CYS A 89 -5.62 8.78 2.56
C CYS A 89 -5.41 10.13 1.84
N LYS A 90 -5.84 11.21 2.47
CA LYS A 90 -5.64 12.58 1.96
C LYS A 90 -4.15 12.96 1.94
N LYS A 91 -3.42 12.70 3.02
CA LYS A 91 -1.97 12.94 3.12
C LYS A 91 -1.18 12.22 2.04
N LEU A 92 -1.57 11.01 1.71
CA LEU A 92 -0.93 10.17 0.69
C LEU A 92 -1.45 10.47 -0.73
N SER A 93 -2.32 11.45 -0.89
CA SER A 93 -2.91 11.84 -2.19
C SER A 93 -3.57 10.67 -2.92
N LEU A 94 -4.23 9.80 -2.18
CA LEU A 94 -4.95 8.68 -2.78
C LEU A 94 -6.17 9.16 -3.55
N PRO A 95 -6.62 8.46 -4.61
CA PRO A 95 -7.75 8.89 -5.43
C PRO A 95 -9.03 9.04 -4.60
N LYS A 96 -9.63 10.23 -4.62
CA LYS A 96 -10.75 10.61 -3.76
C LYS A 96 -11.92 9.62 -3.80
N LYS A 97 -12.41 9.26 -4.98
CA LYS A 97 -13.56 8.35 -5.13
C LYS A 97 -13.29 7.00 -4.47
N ALA A 98 -12.16 6.37 -4.82
CA ALA A 98 -11.81 5.06 -4.28
C ALA A 98 -11.51 5.11 -2.78
N ALA A 99 -10.85 6.17 -2.32
CA ALA A 99 -10.59 6.37 -0.89
C ALA A 99 -11.88 6.53 -0.09
N LEU A 100 -12.83 7.33 -0.57
CA LEU A 100 -14.14 7.51 0.10
C LEU A 100 -14.94 6.21 0.16
N GLU A 101 -14.87 5.39 -0.88
CA GLU A 101 -15.53 4.09 -0.90
C GLU A 101 -14.91 3.14 0.14
N ALA A 102 -13.57 3.04 0.18
CA ALA A 102 -12.87 2.24 1.18
C ALA A 102 -13.12 2.73 2.62
N ILE A 103 -13.14 4.05 2.84
CA ILE A 103 -13.47 4.66 4.15
C ILE A 103 -14.89 4.30 4.56
N GLY A 104 -15.87 4.39 3.65
CA GLY A 104 -17.24 4.00 3.92
C GLY A 104 -17.39 2.54 4.30
N MET A 105 -16.70 1.64 3.62
CA MET A 105 -16.67 0.21 3.96
C MET A 105 -16.07 -0.01 5.37
N PHE A 106 -14.99 0.67 5.68
CA PHE A 106 -14.36 0.60 6.99
C PHE A 106 -15.25 1.14 8.11
N GLU A 107 -15.91 2.28 7.89
CA GLU A 107 -16.84 2.88 8.84
C GLU A 107 -18.01 1.93 9.15
N MET A 108 -18.54 1.25 8.14
CA MET A 108 -19.60 0.26 8.33
C MET A 108 -19.13 -0.93 9.19
N ALA A 109 -17.88 -1.32 9.06
CA ALA A 109 -17.32 -2.46 9.81
C ALA A 109 -16.96 -2.09 11.26
N TYR A 110 -16.50 -0.87 11.52
CA TYR A 110 -15.97 -0.43 12.81
C TYR A 110 -16.79 0.66 13.49
N GLY A 111 -17.87 1.12 12.89
CA GLY A 111 -18.75 2.24 13.25
C GLY A 111 -18.78 2.66 14.72
N GLY A 112 -17.95 3.63 15.12
CA GLY A 112 -17.85 4.14 16.48
C GLY A 112 -16.99 3.30 17.44
N GLY A 113 -16.46 2.15 16.98
CA GLY A 113 -15.52 1.32 17.74
C GLY A 113 -14.07 1.81 17.64
N THR A 114 -13.21 1.21 18.42
CA THR A 114 -11.76 1.37 18.32
C THR A 114 -11.20 0.36 17.32
N ALA A 115 -10.09 0.73 16.67
CA ALA A 115 -9.36 -0.15 15.75
C ALA A 115 -7.85 0.07 15.90
N THR A 116 -7.05 -0.84 15.39
CA THR A 116 -5.61 -0.64 15.30
C THR A 116 -5.23 0.06 14.00
N ALA A 117 -4.04 0.65 13.95
CA ALA A 117 -3.49 1.17 12.71
C ALA A 117 -3.36 0.06 11.65
N HIS A 118 -3.11 -1.18 12.07
CA HIS A 118 -3.11 -2.34 11.19
C HIS A 118 -4.49 -2.56 10.53
N ASP A 119 -5.57 -2.48 11.28
CA ASP A 119 -6.93 -2.61 10.72
C ASP A 119 -7.20 -1.55 9.64
N VAL A 120 -6.81 -0.32 9.91
CA VAL A 120 -6.96 0.78 8.94
C VAL A 120 -6.08 0.57 7.71
N PHE A 121 -4.82 0.17 7.90
CA PHE A 121 -3.91 -0.11 6.78
C PHE A 121 -4.45 -1.24 5.90
N MET A 122 -4.98 -2.30 6.50
CA MET A 122 -5.62 -3.40 5.77
C MET A 122 -6.85 -2.94 4.99
N ALA A 123 -7.69 -2.07 5.59
CA ALA A 123 -8.84 -1.49 4.88
C ALA A 123 -8.43 -0.62 3.70
N MET A 124 -7.30 0.08 3.77
CA MET A 124 -6.76 0.85 2.65
C MET A 124 -6.38 -0.02 1.45
N GLN A 125 -6.10 -1.31 1.65
CA GLN A 125 -5.78 -2.25 0.56
C GLN A 125 -6.96 -2.49 -0.41
N GLU A 126 -8.17 -2.08 -0.05
CA GLU A 126 -9.32 -2.07 -0.97
C GLU A 126 -9.16 -1.04 -2.10
N ILE A 127 -8.42 0.04 -1.87
CA ILE A 127 -8.30 1.15 -2.83
C ILE A 127 -7.75 0.71 -4.20
N PRO A 128 -6.63 0.00 -4.31
CA PRO A 128 -6.16 -0.53 -5.60
C PRO A 128 -7.16 -1.47 -6.27
N TYR A 129 -7.87 -2.28 -5.47
CA TYR A 129 -8.89 -3.20 -5.97
C TYR A 129 -10.09 -2.45 -6.58
N ILE A 130 -10.57 -1.41 -5.91
CA ILE A 130 -11.64 -0.52 -6.40
C ILE A 130 -11.20 0.13 -7.72
N LEU A 131 -9.97 0.65 -7.79
CA LEU A 131 -9.42 1.25 -9.00
C LEU A 131 -9.31 0.26 -10.15
N LYS A 132 -8.93 -0.98 -9.88
CA LYS A 132 -8.90 -2.05 -10.87
C LYS A 132 -10.29 -2.37 -11.41
N SER A 133 -11.28 -2.41 -10.54
CA SER A 133 -12.69 -2.62 -10.93
C SER A 133 -13.24 -1.45 -11.76
N ASP A 134 -12.77 -0.24 -11.50
CA ASP A 134 -13.10 0.96 -12.28
C ASP A 134 -12.24 1.10 -13.57
N HIS A 135 -11.49 0.06 -13.95
CA HIS A 135 -10.62 0.03 -15.12
C HIS A 135 -9.56 1.14 -15.16
N ALA A 136 -9.01 1.53 -14.01
CA ALA A 136 -7.93 2.51 -13.93
C ALA A 136 -6.68 2.02 -14.68
N PRO A 137 -5.94 2.92 -15.36
CA PRO A 137 -4.70 2.56 -16.02
C PRO A 137 -3.67 1.98 -15.04
N GLU A 138 -2.93 0.95 -15.47
CA GLU A 138 -1.96 0.24 -14.63
C GLU A 138 -0.88 1.16 -14.04
N GLY A 139 -0.38 2.12 -14.82
CA GLY A 139 0.59 3.11 -14.33
C GLY A 139 0.06 3.97 -13.18
N LYS A 140 -1.23 4.32 -13.21
CA LYS A 140 -1.89 5.04 -12.11
C LYS A 140 -2.01 4.16 -10.87
N MET A 141 -2.31 2.89 -11.05
CA MET A 141 -2.41 1.94 -9.95
C MET A 141 -1.07 1.76 -9.22
N LEU A 142 0.04 1.66 -9.96
CA LEU A 142 1.38 1.56 -9.38
C LEU A 142 1.73 2.76 -8.49
N VAL A 143 1.41 3.98 -8.93
CA VAL A 143 1.63 5.20 -8.14
C VAL A 143 0.79 5.17 -6.85
N VAL A 144 -0.45 4.73 -6.93
CA VAL A 144 -1.34 4.60 -5.76
C VAL A 144 -0.80 3.57 -4.79
N GLU A 145 -0.37 2.42 -5.25
CA GLU A 145 0.21 1.35 -4.45
C GLU A 145 1.48 1.81 -3.71
N GLU A 146 2.38 2.53 -4.40
CA GLU A 146 3.58 3.13 -3.79
C GLU A 146 3.22 4.17 -2.73
N ASN A 147 2.27 5.07 -3.02
CA ASN A 147 1.84 6.08 -2.07
C ASN A 147 1.21 5.43 -0.84
N MET A 148 0.42 4.39 -1.03
CA MET A 148 -0.23 3.67 0.07
C MET A 148 0.77 2.96 0.97
N ALA A 149 1.83 2.38 0.42
CA ALA A 149 2.89 1.74 1.19
C ALA A 149 3.62 2.72 2.12
N ARG A 150 3.63 4.01 1.81
CA ARG A 150 4.18 5.06 2.70
C ARG A 150 3.44 5.16 4.03
N ALA A 151 2.20 4.69 4.12
CA ALA A 151 1.46 4.63 5.38
C ALA A 151 2.20 3.84 6.46
N LEU A 152 3.02 2.85 6.08
CA LEU A 152 3.85 2.08 7.02
C LEU A 152 4.87 2.93 7.77
N THR A 153 5.26 4.08 7.23
CA THR A 153 6.28 4.98 7.80
C THR A 153 5.70 6.19 8.52
N LEU A 154 4.38 6.38 8.48
CA LEU A 154 3.73 7.52 9.11
C LEU A 154 3.64 7.34 10.63
N ARG A 155 3.59 8.46 11.34
CA ARG A 155 3.26 8.53 12.77
C ARG A 155 1.75 8.56 12.94
N TRP A 156 1.15 7.39 13.06
CA TRP A 156 -0.30 7.21 13.06
C TRP A 156 -1.02 8.01 14.14
N GLY A 157 -0.42 8.18 15.32
CA GLY A 157 -0.97 8.98 16.40
C GLY A 157 -1.23 10.45 16.02
N ASP A 158 -0.47 11.00 15.09
CA ASP A 158 -0.63 12.39 14.61
C ASP A 158 -1.95 12.57 13.81
N TYR A 159 -2.53 11.47 13.33
CA TYR A 159 -3.75 11.45 12.53
C TYR A 159 -4.99 11.01 13.31
N ASP A 160 -4.79 10.48 14.54
CA ASP A 160 -5.86 10.01 15.43
C ASP A 160 -6.51 11.18 16.19
N LEU A 161 -7.26 11.98 15.48
CA LEU A 161 -7.85 13.22 16.01
C LEU A 161 -9.38 13.17 15.94
N ALA A 162 -10.02 13.70 17.01
CA ALA A 162 -11.49 13.72 17.15
C ALA A 162 -12.20 14.54 16.07
N LYS A 163 -11.54 15.61 15.59
CA LYS A 163 -12.13 16.47 14.56
C LYS A 163 -12.20 15.74 13.22
N ALA A 164 -13.40 15.57 12.68
CA ALA A 164 -13.60 15.05 11.34
C ALA A 164 -13.00 15.97 10.27
N VAL A 165 -12.54 15.40 9.17
CA VAL A 165 -12.09 16.13 7.99
C VAL A 165 -12.84 15.63 6.76
N SER A 166 -13.12 16.53 5.83
CA SER A 166 -13.62 16.17 4.52
C SER A 166 -12.44 15.81 3.60
N TYR A 167 -12.71 14.89 2.70
CA TYR A 167 -11.71 14.48 1.70
C TYR A 167 -11.65 15.52 0.56
#